data_98a402c8916c3332d0e827dc5d159e96
#
_entry.id   98a402c8916c3332d0e827dc5d159e96
#
_cell.length_a   1.000
_cell.length_b   1.000
_cell.length_c   1.000
_cell.angle_alpha   90.00
_cell.angle_beta   90.00
_cell.angle_gamma   90.00
#
_symmetry.space_group_name_H-M   'P 1'
#
loop_
_entity.id
_entity.type
_entity.pdbx_description
1 polymer ?
#
loop_
_entity_poly.entity_id
_entity_poly.type
_entity_poly.pdbx_seq_one_letter_code
_entity_poly.pdbx_strand_id
1 'polypeptide(L)'
;MSDTDLQRLVHKRLGRRGLFVGALSRGSLALLTGCNLEDDDAVDRMLFAVSRFNDRVQAALFRQDRLAPTYTARDITDPFPFNAYYEEAKAPEVDGGVWKLELTGRIENKTSWSLADLNQLPQTTQITRHICIEGWSAIGQWSGVPLGDFLRRVGADTRAPFIAVRCADGYSSSLDMATALHPQTQITLRFRDQVLPRLARLGLREPARVAA
;
A
#
# COMPACT_ATOMS: atom_id res chain seq x y z
N MET A 1 -49.21 -10.55 32.99
CA MET A 1 -47.97 -11.06 32.40
C MET A 1 -47.33 -11.94 33.46
N SER A 2 -47.38 -13.26 33.28
CA SER A 2 -46.99 -14.20 34.30
C SER A 2 -45.46 -14.34 34.34
N ASP A 3 -44.93 -14.69 35.52
CA ASP A 3 -43.50 -14.91 35.76
C ASP A 3 -42.84 -15.92 34.81
N THR A 4 -43.66 -16.80 34.25
CA THR A 4 -43.28 -17.84 33.27
C THR A 4 -42.95 -17.26 31.87
N ASP A 5 -43.51 -16.12 31.51
CA ASP A 5 -43.25 -15.46 30.23
C ASP A 5 -41.92 -14.68 30.26
N LEU A 6 -41.57 -14.14 31.42
CA LEU A 6 -40.27 -13.49 31.64
C LEU A 6 -39.11 -14.48 31.60
N GLN A 7 -39.28 -15.69 32.18
CA GLN A 7 -38.26 -16.73 32.16
C GLN A 7 -38.04 -17.33 30.76
N ARG A 8 -39.05 -17.37 29.89
CA ARG A 8 -38.91 -17.79 28.50
C ARG A 8 -38.16 -16.79 27.62
N LEU A 9 -38.24 -15.50 27.93
CA LEU A 9 -37.48 -14.45 27.23
C LEU A 9 -35.98 -14.46 27.59
N VAL A 10 -35.65 -14.86 28.82
CA VAL A 10 -34.24 -14.93 29.29
C VAL A 10 -33.51 -16.16 28.76
N HIS A 11 -34.22 -17.23 28.41
CA HIS A 11 -33.63 -18.47 27.89
C HIS A 11 -33.56 -18.58 26.37
N LYS A 12 -33.89 -17.54 25.64
CA LYS A 12 -33.61 -17.50 24.22
C LYS A 12 -32.08 -17.46 24.04
N ARG A 13 -31.49 -18.66 23.80
CA ARG A 13 -30.04 -18.79 23.55
C ARG A 13 -29.66 -17.75 22.52
N LEU A 14 -29.00 -16.72 22.96
CA LEU A 14 -28.31 -15.75 22.08
C LEU A 14 -27.23 -16.54 21.33
N GLY A 15 -27.57 -17.00 20.14
CA GLY A 15 -26.61 -17.64 19.27
C GLY A 15 -25.48 -16.65 18.99
N ARG A 16 -24.26 -17.14 18.81
CA ARG A 16 -23.09 -16.31 18.49
C ARG A 16 -23.40 -15.26 17.41
N ARG A 17 -24.24 -15.59 16.42
CA ARG A 17 -24.72 -14.65 15.39
C ARG A 17 -25.59 -13.52 15.97
N GLY A 18 -26.46 -13.80 16.94
CA GLY A 18 -27.30 -12.77 17.57
C GLY A 18 -26.50 -11.77 18.42
N LEU A 19 -25.40 -12.22 19.03
CA LEU A 19 -24.48 -11.34 19.76
C LEU A 19 -23.73 -10.42 18.81
N PHE A 20 -23.24 -10.91 17.68
CA PHE A 20 -22.55 -10.09 16.68
C PHE A 20 -23.49 -9.08 16.01
N VAL A 21 -24.68 -9.50 15.62
CA VAL A 21 -25.68 -8.59 15.02
C VAL A 21 -26.16 -7.56 16.03
N GLY A 22 -26.38 -7.93 17.30
CA GLY A 22 -26.80 -7.01 18.35
C GLY A 22 -25.69 -6.00 18.74
N ALA A 23 -24.43 -6.41 18.72
CA ALA A 23 -23.31 -5.52 18.98
C ALA A 23 -23.06 -4.54 17.81
N LEU A 24 -23.13 -5.02 16.57
CA LEU A 24 -23.03 -4.20 15.37
C LEU A 24 -24.16 -3.18 15.25
N SER A 25 -25.43 -3.59 15.51
CA SER A 25 -26.57 -2.68 15.40
C SER A 25 -26.57 -1.59 16.47
N ARG A 26 -26.15 -1.89 17.71
CA ARG A 26 -26.04 -0.90 18.79
C ARG A 26 -24.84 0.05 18.56
N GLY A 27 -23.72 -0.48 18.09
CA GLY A 27 -22.57 0.34 17.71
C GLY A 27 -22.86 1.27 16.53
N SER A 28 -23.58 0.79 15.52
CA SER A 28 -23.99 1.60 14.37
C SER A 28 -25.00 2.68 14.72
N LEU A 29 -25.96 2.40 15.63
CA LEU A 29 -26.89 3.42 16.11
C LEU A 29 -26.17 4.51 16.89
N ALA A 30 -25.21 4.17 17.74
CA ALA A 30 -24.42 5.15 18.49
C ALA A 30 -23.59 6.05 17.56
N LEU A 31 -23.14 5.52 16.41
CA LEU A 31 -22.44 6.32 15.39
C LEU A 31 -23.38 7.22 14.58
N LEU A 32 -24.64 6.82 14.39
CA LEU A 32 -25.63 7.61 13.64
C LEU A 32 -26.28 8.73 14.48
N THR A 33 -26.27 8.62 15.81
CA THR A 33 -26.78 9.66 16.70
C THR A 33 -25.73 10.73 17.05
N GLY A 34 -24.50 10.58 16.54
CA GLY A 34 -23.37 11.49 16.79
C GLY A 34 -23.41 12.82 16.03
N CYS A 35 -24.54 13.24 15.48
CA CYS A 35 -24.65 14.49 14.71
C CYS A 35 -24.67 15.78 15.56
N ASN A 36 -24.31 15.74 16.84
CA ASN A 36 -24.13 16.92 17.69
C ASN A 36 -22.79 16.83 18.45
N LEU A 37 -21.71 16.58 17.74
CA LEU A 37 -20.37 16.64 18.31
C LEU A 37 -19.81 18.04 18.07
N GLU A 38 -20.21 18.98 18.93
CA GLU A 38 -19.60 20.31 19.01
C GLU A 38 -18.19 20.29 19.61
N ASP A 39 -17.70 19.09 20.00
CA ASP A 39 -16.36 18.89 20.55
C ASP A 39 -15.49 18.15 19.50
N ASP A 40 -14.92 18.90 18.57
CA ASP A 40 -14.02 18.40 17.53
C ASP A 40 -12.86 17.57 18.15
N ASP A 41 -12.37 17.99 19.31
CA ASP A 41 -11.27 17.31 20.01
C ASP A 41 -11.65 15.89 20.50
N ALA A 42 -12.90 15.66 20.89
CA ALA A 42 -13.34 14.34 21.33
C ALA A 42 -13.50 13.37 20.14
N VAL A 43 -14.00 13.87 19.02
CA VAL A 43 -14.10 13.12 17.77
C VAL A 43 -12.72 12.73 17.26
N ASP A 44 -11.80 13.69 17.22
CA ASP A 44 -10.42 13.47 16.76
C ASP A 44 -9.71 12.44 17.63
N ARG A 45 -9.83 12.51 18.95
CA ARG A 45 -9.28 11.50 19.86
C ARG A 45 -9.85 10.11 19.59
N MET A 46 -11.15 10.00 19.34
CA MET A 46 -11.80 8.73 19.03
C MET A 46 -11.33 8.17 17.68
N LEU A 47 -11.32 9.00 16.65
CA LEU A 47 -10.83 8.62 15.32
C LEU A 47 -9.36 8.19 15.38
N PHE A 48 -8.53 8.92 16.11
CA PHE A 48 -7.12 8.57 16.33
C PHE A 48 -6.97 7.23 17.07
N ALA A 49 -7.80 6.97 18.07
CA ALA A 49 -7.78 5.70 18.79
C ALA A 49 -8.18 4.51 17.90
N VAL A 50 -9.19 4.68 17.05
CA VAL A 50 -9.62 3.68 16.06
C VAL A 50 -8.53 3.46 15.01
N SER A 51 -7.91 4.53 14.50
CA SER A 51 -6.79 4.43 13.55
C SER A 51 -5.63 3.62 14.17
N ARG A 52 -5.20 3.97 15.36
CA ARG A 52 -4.13 3.24 16.06
C ARG A 52 -4.47 1.78 16.38
N PHE A 53 -5.74 1.49 16.62
CA PHE A 53 -6.20 0.10 16.76
C PHE A 53 -6.08 -0.65 15.43
N ASN A 54 -6.55 -0.06 14.33
CA ASN A 54 -6.44 -0.65 13.01
C ASN A 54 -4.98 -0.88 12.61
N ASP A 55 -4.09 0.07 12.88
CA ASP A 55 -2.65 -0.08 12.63
C ASP A 55 -2.05 -1.27 13.37
N ARG A 56 -2.44 -1.46 14.65
CA ARG A 56 -1.99 -2.62 15.44
C ARG A 56 -2.51 -3.94 14.89
N VAL A 57 -3.78 -3.97 14.47
CA VAL A 57 -4.39 -5.16 13.86
C VAL A 57 -3.69 -5.49 12.54
N GLN A 58 -3.45 -4.51 11.70
CA GLN A 58 -2.73 -4.69 10.45
C GLN A 58 -1.30 -5.17 10.69
N ALA A 59 -0.57 -4.55 11.62
CA ALA A 59 0.77 -4.96 11.99
C ALA A 59 0.83 -6.41 12.55
N ALA A 60 -0.19 -6.83 13.29
CA ALA A 60 -0.29 -8.19 13.80
C ALA A 60 -0.64 -9.22 12.71
N LEU A 61 -1.36 -8.82 11.69
CA LEU A 61 -1.74 -9.67 10.54
C LEU A 61 -0.67 -9.68 9.46
N PHE A 62 0.11 -8.63 9.35
CA PHE A 62 1.18 -8.51 8.37
C PHE A 62 2.37 -9.40 8.77
N ARG A 63 2.78 -10.25 7.84
CA ARG A 63 3.94 -11.13 8.02
C ARG A 63 4.95 -10.83 6.94
N GLN A 64 6.12 -10.34 7.33
CA GLN A 64 7.23 -10.00 6.42
C GLN A 64 7.79 -11.20 5.65
N ASP A 65 7.58 -12.40 6.17
CA ASP A 65 8.01 -13.67 5.58
C ASP A 65 6.98 -14.28 4.61
N ARG A 66 5.77 -13.70 4.53
CA ARG A 66 4.71 -14.23 3.68
C ARG A 66 4.73 -13.59 2.31
N LEU A 67 5.23 -14.32 1.35
CA LEU A 67 5.21 -13.89 -0.04
C LEU A 67 3.79 -13.93 -0.63
N ALA A 68 3.49 -12.93 -1.45
CA ALA A 68 2.30 -12.96 -2.30
C ALA A 68 2.43 -14.10 -3.33
N PRO A 69 1.30 -14.69 -3.76
CA PRO A 69 1.31 -15.69 -4.80
C PRO A 69 2.01 -15.20 -6.07
N THR A 70 2.84 -16.05 -6.64
CA THR A 70 3.46 -15.83 -7.96
C THR A 70 2.72 -16.63 -9.02
N TYR A 71 2.80 -16.15 -10.24
CA TYR A 71 2.10 -16.70 -11.39
C TYR A 71 3.08 -17.08 -12.49
N THR A 72 2.60 -17.76 -13.52
CA THR A 72 3.41 -18.12 -14.70
C THR A 72 3.22 -17.10 -15.82
N ALA A 73 4.08 -17.16 -16.84
CA ALA A 73 3.97 -16.27 -18.00
C ALA A 73 2.63 -16.42 -18.75
N ARG A 74 1.96 -17.57 -18.63
CA ARG A 74 0.65 -17.83 -19.25
C ARG A 74 -0.49 -17.09 -18.58
N ASP A 75 -0.30 -16.69 -17.32
CA ASP A 75 -1.32 -16.02 -16.52
C ASP A 75 -1.26 -14.50 -16.68
N ILE A 76 -0.27 -13.97 -17.41
CA ILE A 76 -0.10 -12.53 -17.60
C ILE A 76 -1.30 -11.97 -18.38
N THR A 77 -1.93 -10.95 -17.80
CA THR A 77 -3.08 -10.28 -18.39
C THR A 77 -2.66 -9.48 -19.62
N ASP A 78 -3.31 -9.70 -20.75
CA ASP A 78 -3.07 -8.99 -21.99
C ASP A 78 -4.41 -8.62 -22.70
N PRO A 79 -4.67 -7.35 -23.00
CA PRO A 79 -3.85 -6.18 -22.63
C PRO A 79 -3.86 -5.92 -21.13
N PHE A 80 -2.73 -5.39 -20.60
CA PHE A 80 -2.67 -4.94 -19.22
C PHE A 80 -3.45 -3.62 -19.08
N PRO A 81 -4.37 -3.48 -18.11
CA PRO A 81 -5.13 -2.26 -17.93
C PRO A 81 -4.24 -1.04 -17.69
N PHE A 82 -4.56 0.06 -18.32
CA PHE A 82 -3.92 1.33 -18.03
C PHE A 82 -4.32 1.79 -16.62
N ASN A 83 -3.34 2.09 -15.79
CA ASN A 83 -3.53 2.49 -14.40
C ASN A 83 -2.87 3.84 -14.16
N ALA A 84 -3.57 4.92 -14.42
CA ALA A 84 -3.09 6.26 -14.17
C ALA A 84 -4.19 7.20 -13.70
N TYR A 85 -3.78 8.22 -12.96
CA TYR A 85 -4.60 9.38 -12.66
C TYR A 85 -4.91 10.23 -13.93
N TYR A 86 -4.08 10.09 -14.94
CA TYR A 86 -4.18 10.80 -16.23
C TYR A 86 -4.83 9.91 -17.28
N GLU A 87 -5.50 10.54 -18.25
CA GLU A 87 -5.80 9.88 -19.52
C GLU A 87 -4.47 9.51 -20.22
N GLU A 88 -4.40 8.37 -20.88
CA GLU A 88 -3.17 7.86 -21.50
C GLU A 88 -2.48 8.89 -22.39
N ALA A 89 -3.28 9.66 -23.17
CA ALA A 89 -2.79 10.70 -24.06
C ALA A 89 -2.21 11.94 -23.32
N LYS A 90 -2.54 12.12 -22.06
CA LYS A 90 -2.11 13.27 -21.22
C LYS A 90 -1.06 12.90 -20.18
N ALA A 91 -0.65 11.63 -20.14
CA ALA A 91 0.33 11.18 -19.20
C ALA A 91 1.68 11.91 -19.42
N PRO A 92 2.31 12.45 -18.37
CA PRO A 92 3.58 13.17 -18.51
C PRO A 92 4.66 12.22 -19.02
N GLU A 93 5.46 12.69 -19.99
CA GLU A 93 6.64 11.98 -20.45
C GLU A 93 7.83 12.39 -19.59
N VAL A 94 8.56 11.39 -19.08
CA VAL A 94 9.79 11.59 -18.32
C VAL A 94 10.95 11.06 -19.15
N ASP A 95 11.94 11.94 -19.41
CA ASP A 95 13.16 11.53 -20.09
C ASP A 95 14.06 10.69 -19.16
N GLY A 96 14.07 9.39 -19.37
CA GLY A 96 14.89 8.45 -18.60
C GLY A 96 16.39 8.69 -18.69
N GLY A 97 16.87 9.40 -19.71
CA GLY A 97 18.28 9.74 -19.86
C GLY A 97 18.77 10.79 -18.86
N VAL A 98 17.89 11.69 -18.43
CA VAL A 98 18.20 12.74 -17.43
C VAL A 98 17.60 12.47 -16.06
N TRP A 99 16.66 11.53 -15.96
CA TRP A 99 16.00 11.20 -14.71
C TRP A 99 16.96 10.63 -13.66
N LYS A 100 16.77 11.04 -12.42
CA LYS A 100 17.54 10.55 -11.28
C LYS A 100 16.65 10.32 -10.08
N LEU A 101 16.93 9.24 -9.35
CA LEU A 101 16.38 8.99 -8.03
C LEU A 101 17.18 9.80 -7.01
N GLU A 102 16.56 10.79 -6.40
CA GLU A 102 17.15 11.57 -5.33
C GLU A 102 16.85 10.96 -3.96
N LEU A 103 17.84 10.97 -3.08
CA LEU A 103 17.76 10.41 -1.75
C LEU A 103 17.85 11.53 -0.70
N THR A 104 16.93 11.53 0.25
CA THR A 104 16.86 12.52 1.33
C THR A 104 16.52 11.88 2.68
N GLY A 105 16.52 12.64 3.75
CA GLY A 105 16.15 12.14 5.08
C GLY A 105 17.28 11.40 5.80
N ARG A 106 16.96 10.33 6.51
CA ARG A 106 17.87 9.53 7.33
C ARG A 106 18.61 8.48 6.50
N ILE A 107 19.38 8.92 5.54
CA ILE A 107 20.18 8.11 4.61
C ILE A 107 21.63 8.57 4.69
N GLU A 108 22.57 7.64 4.82
CA GLU A 108 24.00 7.96 4.89
C GLU A 108 24.52 8.44 3.54
N ASN A 109 24.30 7.67 2.49
CA ASN A 109 24.73 8.01 1.13
C ASN A 109 23.57 8.61 0.34
N LYS A 110 23.55 9.92 0.22
CA LYS A 110 22.53 10.71 -0.50
C LYS A 110 22.88 10.99 -1.96
N THR A 111 23.82 10.26 -2.54
CA THR A 111 24.13 10.37 -3.96
C THR A 111 22.89 10.04 -4.79
N SER A 112 22.59 10.84 -5.79
CA SER A 112 21.50 10.56 -6.72
C SER A 112 21.86 9.37 -7.64
N TRP A 113 20.86 8.57 -7.98
CA TRP A 113 21.00 7.36 -8.81
C TRP A 113 20.32 7.56 -10.16
N SER A 114 21.07 7.39 -11.25
CA SER A 114 20.49 7.37 -12.59
C SER A 114 19.82 6.01 -12.86
N LEU A 115 19.01 5.91 -13.91
CA LEU A 115 18.49 4.63 -14.38
C LEU A 115 19.60 3.66 -14.75
N ALA A 116 20.72 4.15 -15.30
CA ALA A 116 21.88 3.34 -15.63
C ALA A 116 22.50 2.71 -14.37
N ASP A 117 22.66 3.50 -13.29
CA ASP A 117 23.19 2.99 -12.02
C ASP A 117 22.27 1.93 -11.40
N LEU A 118 20.95 2.18 -11.40
CA LEU A 118 19.96 1.22 -10.90
C LEU A 118 19.95 -0.07 -11.72
N ASN A 119 20.13 -0.01 -13.04
CA ASN A 119 20.19 -1.17 -13.90
C ASN A 119 21.44 -2.05 -13.67
N GLN A 120 22.49 -1.52 -13.08
CA GLN A 120 23.71 -2.30 -12.71
C GLN A 120 23.54 -3.07 -11.40
N LEU A 121 22.50 -2.75 -10.59
CA LEU A 121 22.26 -3.46 -9.35
C LEU A 121 21.60 -4.83 -9.61
N PRO A 122 21.79 -5.80 -8.69
CA PRO A 122 21.07 -7.06 -8.75
C PRO A 122 19.56 -6.84 -8.83
N GLN A 123 18.93 -7.48 -9.80
CA GLN A 123 17.50 -7.34 -10.04
C GLN A 123 16.78 -8.67 -9.81
N THR A 124 15.52 -8.59 -9.43
CA THR A 124 14.60 -9.72 -9.35
C THR A 124 13.44 -9.52 -10.31
N THR A 125 12.97 -10.63 -10.89
CA THR A 125 11.75 -10.65 -11.71
C THR A 125 10.69 -11.43 -10.99
N GLN A 126 9.48 -10.88 -10.94
CA GLN A 126 8.32 -11.53 -10.34
C GLN A 126 7.09 -11.34 -11.21
N ILE A 127 6.25 -12.36 -11.25
CA ILE A 127 4.94 -12.31 -11.91
C ILE A 127 3.91 -12.33 -10.79
N THR A 128 3.29 -11.20 -10.54
CA THR A 128 2.38 -11.02 -9.40
C THR A 128 1.10 -10.35 -9.84
N ARG A 129 0.05 -10.49 -9.00
CA ARG A 129 -1.21 -9.81 -9.21
C ARG A 129 -1.11 -8.37 -8.69
N HIS A 130 -1.38 -7.42 -9.57
CA HIS A 130 -1.66 -6.05 -9.22
C HIS A 130 -3.15 -5.89 -8.91
N ILE A 131 -3.46 -5.29 -7.78
CA ILE A 131 -4.84 -4.98 -7.37
C ILE A 131 -4.96 -3.47 -7.32
N CYS A 132 -5.85 -2.92 -8.16
CA CYS A 132 -6.09 -1.49 -8.21
C CYS A 132 -7.18 -1.08 -7.21
N ILE A 133 -7.05 0.13 -6.66
CA ILE A 133 -8.08 0.74 -5.81
C ILE A 133 -9.41 0.96 -6.56
N GLU A 134 -9.38 1.00 -7.89
CA GLU A 134 -10.56 1.11 -8.74
C GLU A 134 -11.38 -0.20 -8.82
N GLY A 135 -10.96 -1.27 -8.15
CA GLY A 135 -11.70 -2.52 -8.05
C GLY A 135 -11.36 -3.57 -9.11
N TRP A 136 -10.39 -3.33 -9.99
CA TRP A 136 -9.90 -4.33 -10.94
C TRP A 136 -8.57 -4.94 -10.49
N SER A 137 -8.22 -6.08 -11.03
CA SER A 137 -6.90 -6.69 -10.83
C SER A 137 -6.36 -7.29 -12.12
N ALA A 138 -5.04 -7.29 -12.26
CA ALA A 138 -4.35 -7.85 -13.42
C ALA A 138 -3.04 -8.50 -12.97
N ILE A 139 -2.57 -9.50 -13.73
CA ILE A 139 -1.30 -10.17 -13.48
C ILE A 139 -0.26 -9.57 -14.43
N GLY A 140 0.84 -9.08 -13.86
CA GLY A 140 1.94 -8.47 -14.61
C GLY A 140 3.29 -9.06 -14.22
N GLN A 141 4.25 -8.96 -15.15
CA GLN A 141 5.65 -9.28 -14.90
C GLN A 141 6.43 -7.99 -14.63
N TRP A 142 7.09 -7.96 -13.50
CA TRP A 142 7.81 -6.80 -12.98
C TRP A 142 9.25 -7.19 -12.71
N SER A 143 10.21 -6.38 -13.18
CA SER A 143 11.63 -6.60 -12.91
C SER A 143 12.24 -5.32 -12.35
N GLY A 144 13.07 -5.47 -11.31
CA GLY A 144 13.72 -4.32 -10.69
C GLY A 144 14.58 -4.69 -9.48
N VAL A 145 15.06 -3.67 -8.81
CA VAL A 145 15.94 -3.80 -7.64
C VAL A 145 15.08 -3.99 -6.38
N PRO A 146 15.30 -5.04 -5.56
CA PRO A 146 14.61 -5.18 -4.27
C PRO A 146 14.84 -3.93 -3.42
N LEU A 147 13.74 -3.30 -2.97
CA LEU A 147 13.82 -2.02 -2.25
C LEU A 147 14.57 -2.15 -0.94
N GLY A 148 14.39 -3.26 -0.21
CA GLY A 148 15.12 -3.52 1.03
C GLY A 148 16.64 -3.61 0.83
N ASP A 149 17.10 -4.20 -0.27
CA ASP A 149 18.54 -4.28 -0.60
C ASP A 149 19.08 -2.90 -0.97
N PHE A 150 18.29 -2.12 -1.72
CA PHE A 150 18.65 -0.75 -2.06
C PHE A 150 18.76 0.13 -0.80
N LEU A 151 17.78 0.09 0.10
CA LEU A 151 17.80 0.85 1.35
C LEU A 151 19.01 0.51 2.22
N ARG A 152 19.38 -0.78 2.32
CA ARG A 152 20.61 -1.21 3.03
C ARG A 152 21.87 -0.68 2.36
N ARG A 153 21.93 -0.71 1.04
CA ARG A 153 23.08 -0.24 0.26
C ARG A 153 23.34 1.25 0.45
N VAL A 154 22.31 2.07 0.56
CA VAL A 154 22.44 3.51 0.74
C VAL A 154 22.55 3.91 2.21
N GLY A 155 22.54 2.97 3.14
CA GLY A 155 22.63 3.23 4.58
C GLY A 155 21.38 3.94 5.13
N ALA A 156 20.19 3.53 4.69
CA ALA A 156 18.95 4.08 5.24
C ALA A 156 18.70 3.61 6.67
N ASP A 157 18.25 4.49 7.56
CA ASP A 157 17.85 4.14 8.92
C ASP A 157 16.53 3.35 8.90
N THR A 158 16.65 2.01 8.88
CA THR A 158 15.49 1.10 8.84
C THR A 158 14.65 1.10 10.13
N ARG A 159 15.02 1.87 11.16
CA ARG A 159 14.21 2.12 12.35
C ARG A 159 13.20 3.25 12.12
N ALA A 160 13.33 4.00 11.03
CA ALA A 160 12.31 4.97 10.62
C ALA A 160 10.98 4.23 10.40
N PRO A 161 9.84 4.78 10.84
CA PRO A 161 8.55 4.10 10.70
C PRO A 161 8.08 4.02 9.24
N PHE A 162 8.49 4.98 8.39
CA PHE A 162 8.02 5.10 7.01
C PHE A 162 9.15 5.57 6.09
N ILE A 163 9.02 5.25 4.81
CA ILE A 163 9.68 5.93 3.72
C ILE A 163 8.66 6.78 2.97
N ALA A 164 9.06 7.98 2.56
CA ALA A 164 8.27 8.83 1.66
C ALA A 164 8.79 8.71 0.24
N VAL A 165 7.87 8.66 -0.71
CA VAL A 165 8.16 8.60 -2.14
C VAL A 165 7.51 9.79 -2.81
N ARG A 166 8.27 10.57 -3.58
CA ARG A 166 7.76 11.68 -4.39
C ARG A 166 8.00 11.40 -5.86
N CYS A 167 6.99 11.61 -6.66
CA CYS A 167 7.03 11.39 -8.10
C CYS A 167 7.41 12.66 -8.85
N ALA A 168 7.87 12.51 -10.10
CA ALA A 168 8.25 13.64 -10.96
C ALA A 168 7.06 14.57 -11.29
N ASP A 169 5.83 14.05 -11.25
CA ASP A 169 4.58 14.79 -11.45
C ASP A 169 4.07 15.53 -10.19
N GLY A 170 4.83 15.49 -9.09
CA GLY A 170 4.48 16.10 -7.81
C GLY A 170 3.60 15.22 -6.91
N TYR A 171 3.18 14.03 -7.36
CA TYR A 171 2.48 13.09 -6.49
C TYR A 171 3.41 12.58 -5.39
N SER A 172 2.84 12.31 -4.22
CA SER A 172 3.58 11.73 -3.10
C SER A 172 2.81 10.59 -2.44
N SER A 173 3.55 9.62 -1.94
CA SER A 173 3.02 8.50 -1.18
C SER A 173 4.01 8.11 -0.08
N SER A 174 3.58 7.27 0.83
CA SER A 174 4.45 6.69 1.85
C SER A 174 4.23 5.18 1.96
N LEU A 175 5.29 4.47 2.34
CA LEU A 175 5.26 3.06 2.68
C LEU A 175 5.77 2.91 4.10
N ASP A 176 5.12 2.09 4.93
CA ASP A 176 5.71 1.68 6.19
C ASP A 176 7.01 0.90 5.95
N MET A 177 7.93 0.95 6.92
CA MET A 177 9.24 0.33 6.75
C MET A 177 9.15 -1.19 6.58
N ALA A 178 8.17 -1.85 7.21
CA ALA A 178 7.98 -3.29 7.07
C ALA A 178 7.61 -3.67 5.63
N THR A 179 6.71 -2.91 5.01
CA THR A 179 6.36 -3.06 3.58
C THR A 179 7.54 -2.71 2.67
N ALA A 180 8.30 -1.66 2.99
CA ALA A 180 9.48 -1.28 2.20
C ALA A 180 10.59 -2.35 2.21
N LEU A 181 10.76 -3.04 3.34
CA LEU A 181 11.73 -4.12 3.49
C LEU A 181 11.22 -5.49 3.05
N HIS A 182 9.95 -5.61 2.66
CA HIS A 182 9.37 -6.88 2.21
C HIS A 182 10.11 -7.39 0.96
N PRO A 183 10.41 -8.70 0.86
CA PRO A 183 11.22 -9.27 -0.24
C PRO A 183 10.67 -9.02 -1.64
N GLN A 184 9.36 -8.83 -1.78
CA GLN A 184 8.71 -8.58 -3.08
C GLN A 184 8.52 -7.09 -3.37
N THR A 185 8.87 -6.19 -2.46
CA THR A 185 8.86 -4.75 -2.75
C THR A 185 10.12 -4.37 -3.53
N GLN A 186 9.95 -3.71 -4.66
CA GLN A 186 11.06 -3.41 -5.56
C GLN A 186 10.95 -2.02 -6.18
N ILE A 187 12.09 -1.45 -6.54
CA ILE A 187 12.18 -0.34 -7.49
C ILE A 187 12.05 -0.98 -8.88
N THR A 188 10.86 -0.94 -9.44
CA THR A 188 10.61 -1.57 -10.73
C THR A 188 11.26 -0.78 -11.86
N LEU A 189 12.04 -1.43 -12.70
CA LEU A 189 12.73 -0.85 -13.86
C LEU A 189 12.19 -1.35 -15.19
N ARG A 190 11.51 -2.49 -15.20
CA ARG A 190 10.93 -3.10 -16.41
C ARG A 190 9.57 -3.69 -16.14
N PHE A 191 8.73 -3.59 -17.14
CA PHE A 191 7.46 -4.30 -17.22
C PHE A 191 7.45 -5.15 -18.50
N ARG A 192 7.19 -6.46 -18.38
CA ARG A 192 7.25 -7.40 -19.50
C ARG A 192 8.53 -7.26 -20.33
N ASP A 193 9.69 -7.21 -19.67
CA ASP A 193 11.01 -7.04 -20.28
C ASP A 193 11.25 -5.72 -21.06
N GLN A 194 10.24 -4.87 -21.13
CA GLN A 194 10.39 -3.52 -21.67
C GLN A 194 10.90 -2.58 -20.58
N VAL A 195 11.98 -1.87 -20.89
CA VAL A 195 12.48 -0.77 -20.03
C VAL A 195 11.34 0.24 -19.86
N LEU A 196 11.17 0.73 -18.65
CA LEU A 196 10.13 1.69 -18.26
C LEU A 196 10.44 3.19 -18.56
N PRO A 197 11.02 3.60 -19.71
CA PRO A 197 11.13 5.02 -20.04
C PRO A 197 9.80 5.63 -20.50
N ARG A 198 8.75 4.81 -20.59
CA ARG A 198 7.38 5.25 -20.90
C ARG A 198 6.39 4.77 -19.84
N LEU A 199 6.79 4.84 -18.58
CA LEU A 199 5.94 4.48 -17.43
C LEU A 199 4.63 5.26 -17.39
N ALA A 200 4.62 6.47 -17.89
CA ALA A 200 3.41 7.25 -18.07
C ALA A 200 2.31 6.48 -18.82
N ARG A 201 2.67 5.62 -19.78
CA ARG A 201 1.68 4.80 -20.51
C ARG A 201 1.10 3.65 -19.73
N LEU A 202 1.75 3.21 -18.64
CA LEU A 202 1.24 2.15 -17.76
C LEU A 202 0.60 2.70 -16.48
N GLY A 203 0.55 4.03 -16.34
CA GLY A 203 0.00 4.66 -15.14
C GLY A 203 0.78 4.40 -13.86
N LEU A 204 1.96 3.82 -13.96
CA LEU A 204 2.85 3.63 -12.84
C LEU A 204 3.60 4.94 -12.58
N ARG A 205 3.31 5.56 -11.45
CA ARG A 205 3.95 6.81 -11.05
C ARG A 205 5.37 6.53 -10.60
N GLU A 206 6.33 7.21 -11.20
CA GLU A 206 7.73 7.05 -10.83
C GLU A 206 8.05 7.77 -9.53
N PRO A 207 8.70 7.10 -8.58
CA PRO A 207 9.27 7.80 -7.45
C PRO A 207 10.47 8.65 -7.90
N ALA A 208 10.38 9.95 -7.77
CA ALA A 208 11.49 10.85 -8.01
C ALA A 208 12.39 11.05 -6.78
N ARG A 209 11.88 10.74 -5.59
CA ARG A 209 12.60 10.92 -4.31
C ARG A 209 12.15 9.88 -3.29
N VAL A 210 13.12 9.29 -2.62
CA VAL A 210 12.89 8.46 -1.43
C VAL A 210 13.46 9.20 -0.23
N ALA A 211 12.63 9.43 0.79
CA ALA A 211 13.03 9.98 2.08
C ALA A 211 12.71 8.97 3.19
N ALA A 212 13.68 8.60 3.99
CA ALA A 212 13.53 7.76 5.16
C ALA A 212 13.77 8.53 6.46
#